data_75a7bfdd782b0ed6082f37cff9aa1200
#
_entry.id   75a7bfdd782b0ed6082f37cff9aa1200
#
_cell.length_a   1.000
_cell.length_b   1.000
_cell.length_c   1.000
_cell.angle_alpha   90.00
_cell.angle_beta   90.00
_cell.angle_gamma   90.00
#
_symmetry.space_group_name_H-M   'P 1'
#
loop_
_entity.id
_entity.type
_entity.pdbx_description
1 polymer ?
#
loop_
_entity_poly.entity_id
_entity_poly.type
_entity_poly.pdbx_seq_one_letter_code
_entity_poly.pdbx_strand_id
1 'polypeptide(L)'
;MGHMGVDVHWDSIDRAWNDDPVEFSFEFQPSPTGPRPANLDPFLACSDLIEELNDEAEDQWEDDAPFVEDTADTPIGGVIALMNTAGEGVEIRTWLTRYAQRLTDQGWTGQIRGAHNPQPPAWSNQPEQIGHALGALLRLNPHPGSGTFPYGSDVAAEDRAALIDIADLVDARSSAPLAYIGRGIFRSPAPQTRRGAAWIDAAARAPFTSLTWINEPTLSVARARLSSGARASITLASATEPWRARLDVLTQILTLLGPRLEYGVTRTCHPLSGPSEAPPAVRPGENVSTDDLDIARHYVLDAAGIQVLTGTHLAKTRDLSAWTITDLGNDRHLVQHPDPEAWYANKLPDPGVQAAARDDFGDLILTEETFKALRPPTR
;
A
#
# COMPACT_ATOMS: atom_id res chain seq x y z
N MET A 1 -5.01 2.77 42.57
CA MET A 1 -6.20 2.16 41.93
C MET A 1 -6.16 2.65 40.49
N GLY A 2 -5.81 1.77 39.53
CA GLY A 2 -5.80 2.16 38.12
C GLY A 2 -7.24 2.41 37.66
N HIS A 3 -7.44 3.42 36.84
CA HIS A 3 -8.71 3.69 36.19
C HIS A 3 -9.16 2.44 35.43
N MET A 4 -10.32 1.90 35.76
CA MET A 4 -10.88 0.69 35.11
C MET A 4 -11.82 1.11 33.96
N GLY A 5 -11.32 1.87 32.99
CA GLY A 5 -12.12 2.33 31.88
C GLY A 5 -11.27 2.84 30.71
N VAL A 6 -11.93 3.49 29.76
CA VAL A 6 -11.29 4.15 28.63
C VAL A 6 -11.15 5.64 28.91
N ASP A 7 -9.92 6.15 28.82
CA ASP A 7 -9.61 7.57 29.03
C ASP A 7 -9.34 8.26 27.69
N VAL A 8 -9.68 9.55 27.61
CA VAL A 8 -9.32 10.41 26.47
C VAL A 8 -8.08 11.24 26.81
N HIS A 9 -7.02 11.09 26.02
CA HIS A 9 -5.78 11.84 26.18
C HIS A 9 -5.89 13.19 25.47
N TRP A 10 -6.53 14.16 26.12
CA TRP A 10 -6.90 15.46 25.54
C TRP A 10 -5.73 16.21 24.93
N ASP A 11 -4.56 16.24 25.55
CA ASP A 11 -3.39 16.95 25.02
C ASP A 11 -2.97 16.42 23.64
N SER A 12 -3.21 15.15 23.33
CA SER A 12 -2.92 14.60 21.99
C SER A 12 -4.03 14.87 21.01
N ILE A 13 -5.28 14.84 21.45
CA ILE A 13 -6.45 15.21 20.65
C ILE A 13 -6.36 16.67 20.23
N ASP A 14 -6.12 17.58 21.19
CA ASP A 14 -6.00 19.01 20.94
C ASP A 14 -4.86 19.33 19.96
N ARG A 15 -3.75 18.60 20.03
CA ARG A 15 -2.66 18.74 19.05
C ARG A 15 -3.07 18.26 17.66
N ALA A 16 -3.65 17.08 17.54
CA ALA A 16 -4.10 16.54 16.26
C ALA A 16 -5.13 17.46 15.60
N TRP A 17 -6.07 17.99 16.37
CA TRP A 17 -7.08 18.93 15.88
C TRP A 17 -6.50 20.31 15.53
N ASN A 18 -5.52 20.84 16.29
CA ASN A 18 -4.86 22.10 15.94
C ASN A 18 -4.00 21.99 14.67
N ASP A 19 -3.47 20.79 14.36
CA ASP A 19 -2.71 20.53 13.15
C ASP A 19 -3.62 20.52 11.90
N ASP A 20 -4.85 19.98 12.03
CA ASP A 20 -5.89 20.04 10.99
C ASP A 20 -7.27 20.21 11.63
N PRO A 21 -7.81 21.44 11.66
CA PRO A 21 -9.09 21.73 12.33
C PRO A 21 -10.33 21.28 11.53
N VAL A 22 -10.17 20.88 10.28
CA VAL A 22 -11.28 20.38 9.44
C VAL A 22 -11.38 18.86 9.52
N GLU A 23 -10.23 18.21 9.58
CA GLU A 23 -10.14 16.76 9.53
C GLU A 23 -8.97 16.27 10.39
N PHE A 24 -9.24 15.48 11.41
CA PHE A 24 -8.16 14.90 12.22
C PHE A 24 -8.39 13.42 12.51
N SER A 25 -7.30 12.71 12.72
CA SER A 25 -7.36 11.30 13.10
C SER A 25 -7.22 11.12 14.61
N PHE A 26 -7.96 10.16 15.15
CA PHE A 26 -7.75 9.66 16.50
C PHE A 26 -7.67 8.13 16.49
N GLU A 27 -7.09 7.56 17.53
CA GLU A 27 -7.03 6.10 17.70
C GLU A 27 -7.47 5.69 19.10
N PHE A 28 -8.20 4.57 19.19
CA PHE A 28 -8.41 3.87 20.43
C PHE A 28 -7.36 2.77 20.59
N GLN A 29 -6.59 2.85 21.65
CA GLN A 29 -5.58 1.88 22.02
C GLN A 29 -6.07 1.08 23.23
N PRO A 30 -6.52 -0.19 23.05
CA PRO A 30 -6.93 -1.02 24.16
C PRO A 30 -5.74 -1.36 25.06
N SER A 31 -5.99 -1.44 26.35
CA SER A 31 -4.96 -1.85 27.32
C SER A 31 -4.49 -3.28 27.02
N PRO A 32 -3.17 -3.54 26.93
CA PRO A 32 -2.67 -4.88 26.68
C PRO A 32 -2.97 -5.89 27.79
N THR A 33 -3.26 -5.41 29.00
CA THR A 33 -3.53 -6.21 30.19
C THR A 33 -4.98 -6.12 30.66
N GLY A 34 -5.80 -5.31 29.99
CA GLY A 34 -7.22 -5.14 30.33
C GLY A 34 -8.08 -6.31 29.86
N PRO A 35 -9.25 -6.49 30.49
CA PRO A 35 -10.24 -7.43 29.99
C PRO A 35 -10.65 -7.04 28.57
N ARG A 36 -10.71 -8.03 27.68
CA ARG A 36 -11.32 -7.86 26.36
C ARG A 36 -12.70 -8.50 26.41
N PRO A 37 -13.73 -7.88 25.86
CA PRO A 37 -15.02 -8.52 25.74
C PRO A 37 -14.87 -9.87 25.03
N ALA A 38 -15.25 -10.96 25.69
CA ALA A 38 -15.19 -12.28 25.12
C ALA A 38 -16.27 -12.37 24.01
N ASN A 39 -15.89 -12.82 22.83
CA ASN A 39 -16.74 -13.07 21.65
C ASN A 39 -17.12 -11.88 20.75
N LEU A 40 -16.50 -10.71 20.89
CA LEU A 40 -16.67 -9.61 19.93
C LEU A 40 -15.38 -9.48 19.08
N ASP A 41 -15.54 -9.29 17.78
CA ASP A 41 -14.46 -8.73 16.98
C ASP A 41 -14.20 -7.29 17.49
N PRO A 42 -12.99 -6.98 17.98
CA PRO A 42 -12.72 -5.68 18.59
C PRO A 42 -12.95 -4.50 17.64
N PHE A 43 -12.63 -4.69 16.37
CA PHE A 43 -12.80 -3.67 15.37
C PHE A 43 -14.29 -3.40 15.10
N LEU A 44 -15.08 -4.44 14.87
CA LEU A 44 -16.52 -4.32 14.61
C LEU A 44 -17.23 -3.65 15.80
N ALA A 45 -16.95 -4.10 17.03
CA ALA A 45 -17.57 -3.49 18.21
C ALA A 45 -17.24 -1.98 18.36
N CYS A 46 -16.01 -1.58 18.05
CA CYS A 46 -15.62 -0.18 18.09
C CYS A 46 -16.26 0.62 16.93
N SER A 47 -16.36 0.04 15.73
CA SER A 47 -16.99 0.69 14.57
C SER A 47 -18.50 0.83 14.72
N ASP A 48 -19.19 -0.20 15.24
CA ASP A 48 -20.64 -0.14 15.49
C ASP A 48 -20.98 1.03 16.45
N LEU A 49 -20.17 1.23 17.50
CA LEU A 49 -20.33 2.37 18.41
C LEU A 49 -20.08 3.74 17.74
N ILE A 50 -19.18 3.78 16.78
CA ILE A 50 -18.90 5.00 16.00
C ILE A 50 -20.12 5.35 15.13
N GLU A 51 -20.70 4.35 14.43
CA GLU A 51 -21.89 4.56 13.62
C GLU A 51 -23.07 5.07 14.48
N GLU A 52 -23.34 4.42 15.62
CA GLU A 52 -24.37 4.89 16.56
C GLU A 52 -24.16 6.33 17.03
N LEU A 53 -22.91 6.72 17.29
CA LEU A 53 -22.58 8.07 17.76
C LEU A 53 -22.65 9.11 16.63
N ASN A 54 -22.35 8.73 15.39
CA ASN A 54 -22.56 9.60 14.23
C ASN A 54 -24.05 9.93 14.05
N ASP A 55 -24.92 8.92 14.13
CA ASP A 55 -26.37 9.12 14.03
C ASP A 55 -26.89 10.03 15.16
N GLU A 56 -26.44 9.82 16.40
CA GLU A 56 -26.79 10.68 17.54
C GLU A 56 -26.26 12.10 17.40
N ALA A 57 -25.08 12.27 16.81
CA ALA A 57 -24.47 13.57 16.59
C ALA A 57 -25.25 14.37 15.53
N GLU A 58 -25.64 13.73 14.42
CA GLU A 58 -26.47 14.33 13.38
C GLU A 58 -27.81 14.81 13.94
N ASP A 59 -28.48 13.96 14.74
CA ASP A 59 -29.75 14.31 15.41
C ASP A 59 -29.60 15.50 16.38
N GLN A 60 -28.44 15.67 17.01
CA GLN A 60 -28.22 16.69 18.05
C GLN A 60 -27.70 18.01 17.50
N TRP A 61 -26.81 18.01 16.51
CA TRP A 61 -26.06 19.17 16.04
C TRP A 61 -26.25 19.50 14.58
N GLU A 62 -27.05 18.73 13.85
CA GLU A 62 -27.34 18.94 12.41
C GLU A 62 -26.05 19.13 11.60
N ASP A 63 -25.90 20.25 10.89
CA ASP A 63 -24.75 20.55 10.02
C ASP A 63 -23.42 20.74 10.77
N ASP A 64 -23.44 20.98 12.09
CA ASP A 64 -22.26 21.16 12.94
C ASP A 64 -21.82 19.84 13.62
N ALA A 65 -22.46 18.72 13.31
CA ALA A 65 -22.15 17.43 13.91
C ALA A 65 -20.72 16.98 13.56
N PRO A 66 -19.88 16.58 14.55
CA PRO A 66 -18.66 15.86 14.27
C PRO A 66 -19.02 14.48 13.72
N PHE A 67 -18.40 14.12 12.63
CA PHE A 67 -18.70 12.89 11.90
C PHE A 67 -17.43 12.09 11.65
N VAL A 68 -17.41 10.82 12.01
CA VAL A 68 -16.34 9.90 11.64
C VAL A 68 -16.62 9.33 10.27
N GLU A 69 -15.78 9.71 9.30
CA GLU A 69 -15.94 9.34 7.89
C GLU A 69 -15.43 7.94 7.58
N ASP A 70 -14.30 7.55 8.21
CA ASP A 70 -13.66 6.27 7.91
C ASP A 70 -13.00 5.70 9.17
N THR A 71 -12.91 4.37 9.22
CA THR A 71 -12.31 3.62 10.32
C THR A 71 -11.42 2.49 9.82
N ALA A 72 -10.38 2.18 10.57
CA ALA A 72 -9.54 1.00 10.34
C ALA A 72 -9.13 0.36 11.66
N ASP A 73 -8.94 -0.97 11.68
CA ASP A 73 -8.44 -1.66 12.86
C ASP A 73 -6.95 -1.35 13.09
N THR A 74 -6.51 -1.40 14.33
CA THR A 74 -5.10 -1.26 14.68
C THR A 74 -4.47 -2.63 14.96
N PRO A 75 -3.13 -2.78 14.76
CA PRO A 75 -2.44 -4.05 15.03
C PRO A 75 -2.58 -4.58 16.45
N ILE A 76 -3.00 -3.74 17.39
CA ILE A 76 -3.19 -4.09 18.79
C ILE A 76 -4.66 -4.37 19.15
N GLY A 77 -5.55 -4.39 18.15
CA GLY A 77 -6.97 -4.66 18.31
C GLY A 77 -7.79 -3.46 18.79
N GLY A 78 -7.39 -2.26 18.40
CA GLY A 78 -8.16 -1.04 18.55
C GLY A 78 -8.68 -0.52 17.21
N VAL A 79 -9.14 0.72 17.18
CA VAL A 79 -9.59 1.41 15.98
C VAL A 79 -8.81 2.71 15.79
N ILE A 80 -8.47 3.04 14.55
CA ILE A 80 -8.11 4.38 14.13
C ILE A 80 -9.27 4.93 13.31
N ALA A 81 -9.61 6.18 13.52
CA ALA A 81 -10.76 6.83 12.93
C ALA A 81 -10.40 8.23 12.40
N LEU A 82 -11.00 8.60 11.29
CA LEU A 82 -10.93 9.92 10.69
C LEU A 82 -12.20 10.68 11.01
N MET A 83 -12.08 11.80 11.73
CA MET A 83 -13.19 12.65 12.12
C MET A 83 -13.17 13.94 11.31
N ASN A 84 -14.26 14.19 10.61
CA ASN A 84 -14.55 15.49 10.02
C ASN A 84 -15.20 16.40 11.07
N THR A 85 -14.78 17.65 11.10
CA THR A 85 -15.25 18.63 12.08
C THR A 85 -15.72 19.89 11.37
N ALA A 86 -17.04 20.06 11.28
CA ALA A 86 -17.64 21.32 10.84
C ALA A 86 -17.92 22.23 12.04
N GLY A 87 -17.96 21.67 13.27
CA GLY A 87 -18.33 22.35 14.50
C GLY A 87 -17.13 22.86 15.33
N GLU A 88 -17.47 23.46 16.46
CA GLU A 88 -16.52 23.95 17.46
C GLU A 88 -16.03 22.80 18.38
N GLY A 89 -14.95 23.03 19.14
CA GLY A 89 -14.32 21.97 19.95
C GLY A 89 -15.17 21.35 21.06
N VAL A 90 -16.34 21.93 21.37
CA VAL A 90 -17.26 21.40 22.40
C VAL A 90 -17.96 20.14 21.91
N GLU A 91 -18.38 20.09 20.64
CA GLU A 91 -19.06 18.96 20.02
C GLU A 91 -18.11 17.75 19.92
N ILE A 92 -16.87 17.99 19.49
CA ILE A 92 -15.81 16.98 19.42
C ILE A 92 -15.53 16.38 20.80
N ARG A 93 -15.37 17.23 21.82
CA ARG A 93 -15.12 16.77 23.19
C ARG A 93 -16.29 15.95 23.72
N THR A 94 -17.52 16.38 23.43
CA THR A 94 -18.72 15.65 23.83
C THR A 94 -18.79 14.30 23.14
N TRP A 95 -18.55 14.24 21.83
CA TRP A 95 -18.55 13.01 21.04
C TRP A 95 -17.51 12.02 21.56
N LEU A 96 -16.23 12.43 21.69
CA LEU A 96 -15.14 11.57 22.18
C LEU A 96 -15.35 11.11 23.62
N THR A 97 -15.96 11.96 24.49
CA THR A 97 -16.30 11.57 25.86
C THR A 97 -17.36 10.46 25.86
N ARG A 98 -18.40 10.59 25.03
CA ARG A 98 -19.44 9.55 24.88
C ARG A 98 -18.86 8.25 24.33
N TYR A 99 -17.98 8.34 23.35
CA TYR A 99 -17.30 7.17 22.79
C TYR A 99 -16.49 6.43 23.86
N ALA A 100 -15.68 7.14 24.63
CA ALA A 100 -14.91 6.57 25.74
C ALA A 100 -15.84 5.91 26.80
N GLN A 101 -16.96 6.56 27.11
CA GLN A 101 -17.93 6.02 28.07
C GLN A 101 -18.55 4.72 27.55
N ARG A 102 -19.01 4.67 26.30
CA ARG A 102 -19.62 3.47 25.71
C ARG A 102 -18.65 2.30 25.61
N LEU A 103 -17.40 2.59 25.22
CA LEU A 103 -16.33 1.58 25.25
C LEU A 103 -16.13 1.03 26.66
N THR A 104 -16.15 1.92 27.69
CA THR A 104 -16.05 1.51 29.09
C THR A 104 -17.25 0.66 29.53
N ASP A 105 -18.46 1.04 29.15
CA ASP A 105 -19.69 0.31 29.46
C ASP A 105 -19.73 -1.09 28.83
N GLN A 106 -19.09 -1.24 27.66
CA GLN A 106 -18.85 -2.56 27.05
C GLN A 106 -17.71 -3.36 27.69
N GLY A 107 -17.04 -2.81 28.69
CA GLY A 107 -15.97 -3.47 29.43
C GLY A 107 -14.57 -3.28 28.87
N TRP A 108 -14.39 -2.35 27.91
CA TRP A 108 -13.07 -2.00 27.44
C TRP A 108 -12.27 -1.17 28.46
N THR A 109 -10.96 -1.34 28.41
CA THR A 109 -10.01 -0.45 29.09
C THR A 109 -8.94 -0.02 28.08
N GLY A 110 -8.51 1.21 28.19
CA GLY A 110 -7.52 1.73 27.24
C GLY A 110 -7.51 3.25 27.14
N GLN A 111 -7.03 3.77 26.03
CA GLN A 111 -6.89 5.20 25.83
C GLN A 111 -7.25 5.60 24.40
N ILE A 112 -8.02 6.69 24.27
CA ILE A 112 -8.26 7.39 23.01
C ILE A 112 -7.21 8.49 22.89
N ARG A 113 -6.50 8.52 21.77
CA ARG A 113 -5.45 9.53 21.52
C ARG A 113 -5.64 10.15 20.14
N GLY A 114 -5.21 11.39 19.98
CA GLY A 114 -4.99 11.96 18.66
C GLY A 114 -3.94 11.14 17.92
N ALA A 115 -4.29 10.66 16.75
CA ALA A 115 -3.37 9.98 15.85
C ALA A 115 -2.72 11.05 14.98
N HIS A 116 -1.42 11.23 15.12
CA HIS A 116 -0.69 12.06 14.18
C HIS A 116 -0.66 11.36 12.83
N ASN A 117 -1.22 11.99 11.82
CA ASN A 117 -0.84 11.69 10.46
C ASN A 117 0.65 12.09 10.34
N PRO A 118 1.57 11.13 10.23
CA PRO A 118 2.98 11.48 10.27
C PRO A 118 3.26 12.45 9.13
N GLN A 119 3.77 13.64 9.51
CA GLN A 119 4.18 14.63 8.52
C GLN A 119 5.05 13.96 7.47
N PRO A 120 4.80 14.17 6.18
CA PRO A 120 5.69 13.66 5.15
C PRO A 120 7.11 14.12 5.49
N PRO A 121 8.12 13.25 5.33
CA PRO A 121 9.50 13.65 5.60
C PRO A 121 9.84 14.95 4.89
N ALA A 122 10.66 15.79 5.50
CA ALA A 122 10.99 17.13 4.97
C ALA A 122 11.44 17.10 3.48
N TRP A 123 12.08 16.02 3.04
CA TRP A 123 12.48 15.82 1.65
C TRP A 123 11.30 15.54 0.70
N SER A 124 10.12 15.17 1.21
CA SER A 124 8.95 14.95 0.35
C SER A 124 8.53 16.23 -0.39
N ASN A 125 8.90 17.39 0.14
CA ASN A 125 8.72 18.67 -0.49
C ASN A 125 9.82 19.03 -1.51
N GLN A 126 10.88 18.21 -1.60
CA GLN A 126 12.03 18.39 -2.49
C GLN A 126 12.43 17.05 -3.14
N PRO A 127 11.53 16.39 -3.87
CA PRO A 127 11.78 15.07 -4.45
C PRO A 127 12.95 15.05 -5.44
N GLU A 128 13.31 16.19 -6.01
CA GLU A 128 14.46 16.36 -6.90
C GLU A 128 15.80 16.05 -6.21
N GLN A 129 15.88 16.18 -4.89
CA GLN A 129 17.11 15.84 -4.13
C GLN A 129 17.36 14.34 -4.06
N ILE A 130 16.31 13.54 -4.21
CA ILE A 130 16.40 12.08 -4.20
C ILE A 130 16.71 11.53 -5.60
N GLY A 131 16.42 12.31 -6.64
CA GLY A 131 16.51 11.88 -8.02
C GLY A 131 15.35 10.95 -8.40
N HIS A 132 15.61 9.96 -9.29
CA HIS A 132 14.61 8.97 -9.64
C HIS A 132 14.62 7.79 -8.67
N ALA A 133 13.45 7.24 -8.41
CA ALA A 133 13.28 5.99 -7.69
C ALA A 133 13.22 4.80 -8.67
N LEU A 134 13.47 3.62 -8.16
CA LEU A 134 13.13 2.37 -8.82
C LEU A 134 11.93 1.74 -8.13
N GLY A 135 11.04 1.17 -8.91
CA GLY A 135 9.88 0.49 -8.37
C GLY A 135 9.56 -0.80 -9.10
N ALA A 136 8.81 -1.66 -8.45
CA ALA A 136 8.22 -2.84 -9.05
C ALA A 136 6.70 -2.80 -8.87
N LEU A 137 5.99 -3.18 -9.93
CA LEU A 137 4.57 -3.51 -9.90
C LEU A 137 4.46 -5.01 -9.97
N LEU A 138 3.67 -5.58 -9.09
CA LEU A 138 3.48 -7.02 -8.94
C LEU A 138 1.99 -7.32 -9.03
N ARG A 139 1.63 -8.33 -9.78
CA ARG A 139 0.33 -8.95 -9.76
C ARG A 139 0.47 -10.38 -9.27
N LEU A 140 -0.07 -10.62 -8.10
CA LEU A 140 -0.08 -11.95 -7.49
C LEU A 140 -1.05 -12.85 -8.25
N ASN A 141 -0.81 -14.15 -8.23
CA ASN A 141 -1.74 -15.13 -8.81
C ASN A 141 -3.12 -14.97 -8.17
N PRO A 142 -4.19 -14.94 -8.95
CA PRO A 142 -5.52 -14.89 -8.40
C PRO A 142 -5.83 -16.17 -7.62
N HIS A 143 -6.47 -15.99 -6.48
CA HIS A 143 -6.98 -17.08 -5.65
C HIS A 143 -8.47 -16.85 -5.35
N PRO A 144 -9.20 -17.86 -4.89
CA PRO A 144 -10.60 -17.66 -4.47
C PRO A 144 -10.69 -16.54 -3.45
N GLY A 145 -11.39 -15.45 -3.75
CA GLY A 145 -11.49 -14.25 -2.93
C GLY A 145 -10.65 -13.05 -3.39
N SER A 146 -9.73 -13.21 -4.35
CA SER A 146 -8.95 -12.09 -4.91
C SER A 146 -9.73 -11.26 -5.95
N GLY A 147 -10.97 -11.62 -6.26
CA GLY A 147 -11.78 -10.95 -7.26
C GLY A 147 -12.59 -9.79 -6.70
N THR A 148 -12.62 -8.71 -7.45
CA THR A 148 -13.55 -7.56 -7.38
C THR A 148 -13.83 -6.95 -6.00
N PHE A 149 -13.39 -5.70 -5.87
CA PHE A 149 -13.71 -4.83 -4.73
C PHE A 149 -15.17 -4.97 -4.27
N PRO A 150 -15.41 -5.33 -3.03
CA PRO A 150 -16.16 -4.46 -2.15
C PRO A 150 -15.18 -3.81 -1.17
N TYR A 151 -15.31 -2.54 -0.92
CA TYR A 151 -14.76 -1.87 0.24
C TYR A 151 -15.04 -2.76 1.46
N GLY A 152 -13.99 -3.12 2.22
CA GLY A 152 -14.15 -3.90 3.44
C GLY A 152 -13.83 -5.40 3.36
N SER A 153 -13.39 -5.95 2.22
CA SER A 153 -12.95 -7.34 2.19
C SER A 153 -11.51 -7.48 2.71
N ASP A 154 -11.29 -8.43 3.59
CA ASP A 154 -9.96 -8.78 4.10
C ASP A 154 -9.01 -9.10 2.94
N VAL A 155 -7.76 -8.64 3.06
CA VAL A 155 -6.67 -9.08 2.18
C VAL A 155 -6.43 -10.56 2.41
N ALA A 156 -6.40 -11.34 1.34
CA ALA A 156 -6.24 -12.78 1.42
C ALA A 156 -4.91 -13.18 2.12
N ALA A 157 -4.91 -14.33 2.76
CA ALA A 157 -3.75 -14.81 3.52
C ALA A 157 -2.49 -14.94 2.67
N GLU A 158 -2.65 -15.35 1.41
CA GLU A 158 -1.57 -15.49 0.43
C GLU A 158 -0.95 -14.14 0.08
N ASP A 159 -1.76 -13.10 -0.08
CA ASP A 159 -1.32 -11.74 -0.39
C ASP A 159 -0.63 -11.12 0.84
N ARG A 160 -1.14 -11.38 2.04
CA ARG A 160 -0.49 -10.98 3.29
C ARG A 160 0.88 -11.65 3.46
N ALA A 161 0.99 -12.94 3.15
CA ALA A 161 2.26 -13.65 3.18
C ALA A 161 3.28 -13.05 2.20
N ALA A 162 2.84 -12.64 1.01
CA ALA A 162 3.70 -11.93 0.06
C ALA A 162 4.20 -10.58 0.61
N LEU A 163 3.34 -9.82 1.29
CA LEU A 163 3.74 -8.56 1.92
C LEU A 163 4.74 -8.78 3.06
N ILE A 164 4.58 -9.84 3.85
CA ILE A 164 5.53 -10.22 4.91
C ILE A 164 6.89 -10.54 4.31
N ASP A 165 6.94 -11.34 3.25
CA ASP A 165 8.18 -11.69 2.55
C ASP A 165 8.89 -10.45 1.97
N ILE A 166 8.13 -9.52 1.38
CA ILE A 166 8.66 -8.22 0.92
C ILE A 166 9.24 -7.43 2.09
N ALA A 167 8.49 -7.34 3.19
CA ALA A 167 8.90 -6.59 4.36
C ALA A 167 10.20 -7.16 4.98
N ASP A 168 10.30 -8.47 5.11
CA ASP A 168 11.48 -9.14 5.65
C ASP A 168 12.71 -8.90 4.76
N LEU A 169 12.54 -8.93 3.44
CA LEU A 169 13.63 -8.70 2.51
C LEU A 169 14.09 -7.24 2.50
N VAL A 170 13.17 -6.28 2.46
CA VAL A 170 13.48 -4.85 2.49
C VAL A 170 14.21 -4.50 3.78
N ASP A 171 13.77 -5.04 4.88
CA ASP A 171 14.29 -4.76 6.20
C ASP A 171 15.66 -5.40 6.48
N ALA A 172 15.88 -6.62 5.99
CA ALA A 172 17.21 -7.23 6.07
C ALA A 172 18.29 -6.41 5.33
N ARG A 173 17.87 -5.55 4.39
CA ARG A 173 18.75 -4.72 3.57
C ARG A 173 18.73 -3.23 3.90
N SER A 174 17.68 -2.77 4.52
CA SER A 174 17.54 -1.37 4.91
C SER A 174 18.15 -1.14 6.29
N SER A 175 18.99 -0.14 6.43
CA SER A 175 19.40 0.37 7.74
C SER A 175 18.34 1.25 8.39
N ALA A 176 17.25 1.53 7.67
CA ALA A 176 16.17 2.36 8.16
C ALA A 176 15.19 1.53 9.01
N PRO A 177 14.75 2.03 10.16
CA PRO A 177 13.65 1.40 10.88
C PRO A 177 12.37 1.48 10.05
N LEU A 178 11.48 0.50 10.20
CA LEU A 178 10.11 0.63 9.68
C LEU A 178 9.45 1.83 10.38
N ALA A 179 9.08 2.85 9.62
CA ALA A 179 8.60 4.11 10.15
C ALA A 179 7.07 4.17 10.25
N TYR A 180 6.36 3.65 9.24
CA TYR A 180 4.91 3.77 9.18
C TYR A 180 4.24 2.54 8.60
N ILE A 181 3.00 2.32 9.06
CA ILE A 181 2.03 1.46 8.41
C ILE A 181 0.84 2.31 8.02
N GLY A 182 0.44 2.21 6.76
CA GLY A 182 -0.74 2.87 6.22
C GLY A 182 -1.84 1.86 5.95
N ARG A 183 -3.08 2.24 6.27
CA ARG A 183 -4.30 1.49 5.98
C ARG A 183 -5.30 2.45 5.39
N GLY A 184 -5.71 2.20 4.17
CA GLY A 184 -6.55 3.18 3.48
C GLY A 184 -5.87 4.55 3.46
N ILE A 185 -6.54 5.54 4.00
CA ILE A 185 -6.03 6.91 4.17
C ILE A 185 -5.16 7.07 5.44
N PHE A 186 -5.24 6.14 6.39
CA PHE A 186 -4.54 6.24 7.67
C PHE A 186 -3.08 5.85 7.60
N ARG A 187 -2.25 6.53 8.40
CA ARG A 187 -0.85 6.21 8.63
C ARG A 187 -0.57 6.15 10.11
N SER A 188 -0.14 5.00 10.59
CA SER A 188 0.27 4.84 11.99
C SER A 188 1.79 4.69 12.06
N PRO A 189 2.46 5.36 13.01
CA PRO A 189 3.86 5.11 13.28
C PRO A 189 4.07 3.63 13.61
N ALA A 190 5.06 3.02 12.99
CA ALA A 190 5.45 1.67 13.34
C ALA A 190 6.15 1.67 14.72
N PRO A 191 5.94 0.65 15.56
CA PRO A 191 6.66 0.54 16.80
C PRO A 191 8.16 0.42 16.54
N GLN A 192 8.98 1.08 17.36
CA GLN A 192 10.44 1.05 17.25
C GLN A 192 11.02 -0.37 17.39
N THR A 193 10.30 -1.24 18.07
CA THR A 193 10.65 -2.66 18.19
C THR A 193 9.77 -3.46 17.24
N ARG A 194 10.39 -4.14 16.29
CA ARG A 194 9.68 -5.07 15.41
C ARG A 194 8.91 -6.11 16.20
N ARG A 195 7.64 -6.24 15.85
CA ARG A 195 6.77 -7.28 16.40
C ARG A 195 6.68 -8.53 15.53
N GLY A 196 7.53 -8.61 14.47
CA GLY A 196 7.61 -9.76 13.59
C GLY A 196 6.44 -9.91 12.63
N ALA A 197 6.43 -11.04 11.91
CA ALA A 197 5.44 -11.38 10.88
C ALA A 197 3.99 -11.28 11.36
N ALA A 198 3.70 -11.68 12.59
CA ALA A 198 2.35 -11.62 13.16
C ALA A 198 1.78 -10.19 13.22
N TRP A 199 2.63 -9.20 13.46
CA TRP A 199 2.20 -7.80 13.49
C TRP A 199 1.95 -7.25 12.08
N ILE A 200 2.80 -7.61 11.10
CA ILE A 200 2.59 -7.26 9.69
C ILE A 200 1.32 -7.96 9.17
N ASP A 201 1.11 -9.22 9.53
CA ASP A 201 -0.11 -9.96 9.18
C ASP A 201 -1.38 -9.28 9.71
N ALA A 202 -1.36 -8.87 10.98
CA ALA A 202 -2.48 -8.12 11.56
C ALA A 202 -2.69 -6.76 10.86
N ALA A 203 -1.59 -6.06 10.52
CA ALA A 203 -1.65 -4.80 9.80
C ALA A 203 -2.17 -4.95 8.36
N ALA A 204 -1.87 -6.05 7.70
CA ALA A 204 -2.22 -6.32 6.31
C ALA A 204 -3.67 -6.82 6.11
N ARG A 205 -4.51 -6.82 7.13
CA ARG A 205 -5.92 -7.23 7.01
C ARG A 205 -6.79 -6.19 6.32
N ALA A 206 -6.37 -4.92 6.35
CA ALA A 206 -7.10 -3.88 5.63
C ALA A 206 -6.99 -4.04 4.10
N PRO A 207 -8.00 -3.60 3.33
CA PRO A 207 -8.03 -3.73 1.87
C PRO A 207 -6.88 -3.01 1.16
N PHE A 208 -6.27 -2.05 1.82
CA PHE A 208 -5.08 -1.35 1.35
C PHE A 208 -4.07 -1.20 2.50
N THR A 209 -2.89 -1.77 2.32
CA THR A 209 -1.82 -1.69 3.31
C THR A 209 -0.54 -1.15 2.68
N SER A 210 0.10 -0.21 3.33
CA SER A 210 1.42 0.29 2.97
C SER A 210 2.39 0.19 4.14
N LEU A 211 3.60 -0.25 3.85
CA LEU A 211 4.73 -0.24 4.76
C LEU A 211 5.75 0.77 4.25
N THR A 212 6.26 1.62 5.11
CA THR A 212 7.23 2.66 4.71
C THR A 212 8.41 2.65 5.67
N TRP A 213 9.59 2.48 5.12
CA TRP A 213 10.89 2.62 5.80
C TRP A 213 11.50 3.96 5.42
N ILE A 214 11.98 4.72 6.39
CA ILE A 214 12.58 6.03 6.17
C ILE A 214 13.93 6.10 6.87
N ASN A 215 14.92 6.57 6.15
CA ASN A 215 16.21 6.95 6.68
C ASN A 215 16.48 8.41 6.30
N GLU A 216 16.17 9.33 7.19
CA GLU A 216 16.34 10.77 6.96
C GLU A 216 17.80 11.18 6.72
N PRO A 217 18.79 10.68 7.47
CA PRO A 217 20.21 11.04 7.24
C PRO A 217 20.70 10.71 5.84
N THR A 218 20.22 9.63 5.23
CA THR A 218 20.62 9.21 3.88
C THR A 218 19.61 9.60 2.80
N LEU A 219 18.54 10.28 3.17
CA LEU A 219 17.42 10.59 2.28
C LEU A 219 16.95 9.34 1.51
N SER A 220 16.78 8.24 2.23
CA SER A 220 16.36 6.97 1.64
C SER A 220 14.96 6.61 2.10
N VAL A 221 14.15 6.11 1.17
CA VAL A 221 12.83 5.59 1.45
C VAL A 221 12.61 4.27 0.71
N ALA A 222 12.05 3.31 1.41
CA ALA A 222 11.45 2.13 0.81
C ALA A 222 9.97 2.10 1.16
N ARG A 223 9.12 1.80 0.20
CA ARG A 223 7.68 1.68 0.39
C ARG A 223 7.16 0.44 -0.30
N ALA A 224 6.46 -0.39 0.44
CA ALA A 224 5.69 -1.49 -0.11
C ALA A 224 4.20 -1.21 0.08
N ARG A 225 3.39 -1.43 -0.94
CA ARG A 225 1.93 -1.27 -0.90
C ARG A 225 1.29 -2.56 -1.38
N LEU A 226 0.29 -3.00 -0.68
CA LEU A 226 -0.60 -4.07 -1.10
C LEU A 226 -2.00 -3.49 -1.21
N SER A 227 -2.66 -3.72 -2.32
CA SER A 227 -4.06 -3.35 -2.53
C SER A 227 -4.89 -4.59 -2.80
N SER A 228 -6.20 -4.49 -2.55
CA SER A 228 -7.15 -5.52 -2.92
C SER A 228 -7.04 -5.87 -4.42
N GLY A 229 -7.35 -7.09 -4.78
CA GLY A 229 -7.19 -7.57 -6.16
C GLY A 229 -5.79 -8.08 -6.49
N ALA A 230 -5.05 -8.54 -5.46
CA ALA A 230 -3.75 -9.19 -5.61
C ALA A 230 -2.67 -8.32 -6.26
N ARG A 231 -2.71 -7.01 -6.02
CA ARG A 231 -1.71 -6.06 -6.53
C ARG A 231 -0.78 -5.59 -5.43
N ALA A 232 0.51 -5.62 -5.71
CA ALA A 232 1.51 -5.00 -4.85
C ALA A 232 2.39 -4.04 -5.66
N SER A 233 2.87 -3.00 -5.01
CA SER A 233 3.89 -2.12 -5.57
C SER A 233 4.99 -1.86 -4.55
N ILE A 234 6.21 -1.73 -5.06
CA ILE A 234 7.38 -1.43 -4.25
C ILE A 234 8.06 -0.22 -4.85
N THR A 235 8.51 0.69 -4.01
CA THR A 235 9.29 1.87 -4.40
C THR A 235 10.53 1.94 -3.55
N LEU A 236 11.68 2.05 -4.18
CA LEU A 236 12.98 2.26 -3.53
C LEU A 236 13.59 3.56 -4.04
N ALA A 237 13.82 4.50 -3.15
CA ALA A 237 14.43 5.78 -3.45
C ALA A 237 15.55 6.08 -2.48
N SER A 238 16.63 6.69 -2.96
CA SER A 238 17.76 7.10 -2.11
C SER A 238 18.58 8.16 -2.84
N ALA A 239 19.01 9.18 -2.11
CA ALA A 239 19.96 10.18 -2.61
C ALA A 239 21.40 9.66 -2.63
N THR A 240 21.71 8.65 -1.84
CA THR A 240 23.11 8.18 -1.63
C THR A 240 23.37 6.78 -2.14
N GLU A 241 22.35 5.92 -2.19
CA GLU A 241 22.50 4.55 -2.65
C GLU A 241 22.47 4.47 -4.18
N PRO A 242 23.42 3.77 -4.82
CA PRO A 242 23.44 3.62 -6.27
C PRO A 242 22.18 2.86 -6.77
N TRP A 243 21.71 3.22 -7.95
CA TRP A 243 20.55 2.57 -8.56
C TRP A 243 20.69 1.05 -8.70
N ARG A 244 21.92 0.55 -8.90
CA ARG A 244 22.22 -0.90 -9.01
C ARG A 244 21.86 -1.65 -7.74
N ALA A 245 22.20 -1.12 -6.57
CA ALA A 245 21.86 -1.76 -5.29
C ALA A 245 20.32 -1.84 -5.09
N ARG A 246 19.60 -0.78 -5.47
CA ARG A 246 18.12 -0.77 -5.44
C ARG A 246 17.52 -1.77 -6.44
N LEU A 247 18.09 -1.87 -7.64
CA LEU A 247 17.66 -2.84 -8.63
C LEU A 247 17.89 -4.28 -8.15
N ASP A 248 19.00 -4.55 -7.49
CA ASP A 248 19.28 -5.87 -6.91
C ASP A 248 18.24 -6.28 -5.87
N VAL A 249 17.77 -5.35 -5.04
CA VAL A 249 16.67 -5.60 -4.09
C VAL A 249 15.37 -5.95 -4.83
N LEU A 250 14.99 -5.16 -5.83
CA LEU A 250 13.78 -5.42 -6.63
C LEU A 250 13.87 -6.77 -7.37
N THR A 251 15.03 -7.09 -7.93
CA THR A 251 15.27 -8.38 -8.61
C THR A 251 15.10 -9.54 -7.65
N GLN A 252 15.60 -9.42 -6.41
CA GLN A 252 15.42 -10.45 -5.39
C GLN A 252 13.96 -10.61 -4.96
N ILE A 253 13.21 -9.50 -4.84
CA ILE A 253 11.79 -9.55 -4.57
C ILE A 253 11.05 -10.26 -5.71
N LEU A 254 11.34 -9.93 -6.97
CA LEU A 254 10.76 -10.59 -8.13
C LEU A 254 11.11 -12.08 -8.17
N THR A 255 12.33 -12.44 -7.80
CA THR A 255 12.77 -13.85 -7.74
C THR A 255 12.05 -14.60 -6.62
N LEU A 256 11.96 -14.02 -5.42
CA LEU A 256 11.31 -14.62 -4.26
C LEU A 256 9.81 -14.85 -4.48
N LEU A 257 9.14 -13.84 -5.03
CA LEU A 257 7.70 -13.89 -5.26
C LEU A 257 7.33 -14.51 -6.62
N GLY A 258 8.29 -14.66 -7.54
CA GLY A 258 8.06 -15.09 -8.91
C GLY A 258 7.09 -16.26 -9.05
N PRO A 259 7.25 -17.38 -8.32
CA PRO A 259 6.32 -18.50 -8.39
C PRO A 259 4.86 -18.18 -8.05
N ARG A 260 4.61 -17.06 -7.37
CA ARG A 260 3.29 -16.54 -6.94
C ARG A 260 2.79 -15.38 -7.79
N LEU A 261 3.56 -14.94 -8.78
CA LEU A 261 3.17 -13.81 -9.63
C LEU A 261 2.46 -14.27 -10.91
N GLU A 262 1.38 -13.60 -11.25
CA GLU A 262 0.84 -13.63 -12.62
C GLU A 262 1.75 -12.83 -13.54
N TYR A 263 2.22 -11.69 -13.03
CA TYR A 263 3.20 -10.87 -13.72
C TYR A 263 3.89 -9.90 -12.77
N GLY A 264 5.12 -9.49 -13.09
CA GLY A 264 5.85 -8.48 -12.34
C GLY A 264 6.75 -7.65 -13.25
N VAL A 265 6.90 -6.36 -12.96
CA VAL A 265 7.70 -5.46 -13.79
C VAL A 265 8.42 -4.43 -12.93
N THR A 266 9.69 -4.15 -13.27
CA THR A 266 10.46 -3.06 -12.67
C THR A 266 10.45 -1.83 -13.56
N ARG A 267 10.42 -0.64 -12.95
CA ARG A 267 10.43 0.66 -13.65
C ARG A 267 11.15 1.72 -12.85
N THR A 268 11.65 2.72 -13.53
CA THR A 268 11.97 4.01 -12.92
C THR A 268 10.67 4.73 -12.60
N CYS A 269 10.61 5.42 -11.48
CA CYS A 269 9.39 6.09 -11.03
C CYS A 269 9.69 7.34 -10.20
N HIS A 270 8.63 8.09 -9.91
CA HIS A 270 8.72 9.20 -8.98
C HIS A 270 8.76 8.67 -7.54
N PRO A 271 9.65 9.18 -6.67
CA PRO A 271 9.85 8.66 -5.31
C PRO A 271 8.59 8.72 -4.43
N LEU A 272 7.70 9.66 -4.66
CA LEU A 272 6.47 9.81 -3.87
C LEU A 272 5.28 9.03 -4.44
N SER A 273 5.11 9.06 -5.77
CA SER A 273 3.97 8.40 -6.43
C SER A 273 4.17 6.90 -6.58
N GLY A 274 5.44 6.46 -6.63
CA GLY A 274 5.78 5.07 -6.93
C GLY A 274 5.62 4.71 -8.41
N PRO A 275 5.76 3.41 -8.73
CA PRO A 275 5.63 2.93 -10.09
C PRO A 275 4.18 3.03 -10.56
N SER A 276 3.99 3.51 -11.80
CA SER A 276 2.70 3.53 -12.48
C SER A 276 2.56 2.31 -13.38
N GLU A 277 1.36 1.80 -13.53
CA GLU A 277 1.05 0.78 -14.55
C GLU A 277 1.24 1.34 -15.96
N ALA A 278 0.89 2.60 -16.17
CA ALA A 278 1.15 3.27 -17.44
C ALA A 278 2.65 3.46 -17.66
N PRO A 279 3.18 3.07 -18.82
CA PRO A 279 4.57 3.36 -19.18
C PRO A 279 4.81 4.87 -19.17
N PRO A 280 6.04 5.34 -18.84
CA PRO A 280 6.37 6.76 -18.85
C PRO A 280 6.12 7.47 -20.22
N ALA A 281 6.05 6.68 -21.27
CA ALA A 281 5.67 7.10 -22.62
C ALA A 281 4.38 6.36 -23.02
N VAL A 282 3.27 6.67 -22.34
CA VAL A 282 1.95 6.31 -22.88
C VAL A 282 1.85 6.95 -24.24
N ARG A 283 1.61 6.14 -25.27
CA ARG A 283 1.35 6.66 -26.60
C ARG A 283 0.17 7.63 -26.48
N PRO A 284 0.30 8.89 -26.93
CA PRO A 284 -0.79 9.85 -26.80
C PRO A 284 -2.08 9.28 -27.38
N GLY A 285 -3.13 9.20 -26.57
CA GLY A 285 -4.45 8.73 -26.98
C GLY A 285 -4.74 7.24 -26.74
N GLU A 286 -3.78 6.43 -26.27
CA GLU A 286 -4.05 5.03 -25.93
C GLU A 286 -4.58 4.91 -24.50
N ASN A 287 -5.78 4.34 -24.38
CA ASN A 287 -6.45 4.10 -23.11
C ASN A 287 -6.52 2.57 -22.88
N VAL A 288 -5.37 1.96 -22.58
CA VAL A 288 -5.23 0.53 -22.34
C VAL A 288 -4.92 0.23 -20.87
N SER A 289 -5.50 -0.83 -20.34
CA SER A 289 -5.30 -1.25 -18.96
C SER A 289 -5.19 -2.78 -18.87
N THR A 290 -4.34 -3.24 -17.96
CA THR A 290 -4.28 -4.65 -17.52
C THR A 290 -5.06 -4.88 -16.22
N ASP A 291 -5.98 -3.99 -15.87
CA ASP A 291 -6.84 -4.17 -14.69
C ASP A 291 -7.69 -5.43 -14.79
N ASP A 292 -8.09 -5.78 -16.01
CA ASP A 292 -8.73 -7.04 -16.30
C ASP A 292 -7.72 -8.18 -16.20
N LEU A 293 -8.02 -9.14 -15.32
CA LEU A 293 -7.15 -10.28 -15.07
C LEU A 293 -6.93 -11.14 -16.31
N ASP A 294 -7.97 -11.32 -17.14
CA ASP A 294 -7.86 -12.13 -18.35
C ASP A 294 -6.96 -11.45 -19.38
N ILE A 295 -6.94 -10.12 -19.42
CA ILE A 295 -5.98 -9.37 -20.25
C ILE A 295 -4.57 -9.51 -19.68
N ALA A 296 -4.39 -9.34 -18.36
CA ALA A 296 -3.08 -9.41 -17.72
C ALA A 296 -2.42 -10.80 -17.81
N ARG A 297 -3.19 -11.86 -18.00
CA ARG A 297 -2.68 -13.23 -18.24
C ARG A 297 -2.06 -13.43 -19.62
N HIS A 298 -2.38 -12.57 -20.56
CA HIS A 298 -2.02 -12.73 -21.96
C HIS A 298 -1.19 -11.58 -22.52
N TYR A 299 -1.16 -10.42 -21.84
CA TYR A 299 -0.54 -9.22 -22.35
C TYR A 299 0.15 -8.41 -21.25
N VAL A 300 1.17 -7.66 -21.62
CA VAL A 300 1.81 -6.64 -20.81
C VAL A 300 1.59 -5.26 -21.45
N LEU A 301 1.64 -4.20 -20.64
CA LEU A 301 1.46 -2.83 -21.18
C LEU A 301 2.67 -2.35 -21.96
N ASP A 302 3.89 -2.77 -21.58
CA ASP A 302 5.13 -2.38 -22.24
C ASP A 302 6.27 -3.30 -21.84
N ALA A 303 7.34 -3.34 -22.65
CA ALA A 303 8.58 -3.98 -22.29
C ALA A 303 9.25 -3.24 -21.11
N ALA A 304 9.94 -3.97 -20.25
CA ALA A 304 10.74 -3.44 -19.15
C ALA A 304 12.05 -4.22 -19.04
N GLY A 305 13.09 -3.57 -18.49
CA GLY A 305 14.40 -4.17 -18.40
C GLY A 305 14.46 -5.43 -17.52
N ILE A 306 13.58 -5.55 -16.51
CA ILE A 306 13.41 -6.77 -15.71
C ILE A 306 11.92 -6.98 -15.46
N GLN A 307 11.45 -8.20 -15.74
CA GLN A 307 10.05 -8.57 -15.53
C GLN A 307 9.87 -10.08 -15.31
N VAL A 308 8.80 -10.45 -14.65
CA VAL A 308 8.35 -11.83 -14.49
C VAL A 308 7.23 -12.07 -15.48
N LEU A 309 7.38 -13.11 -16.31
CA LEU A 309 6.44 -13.51 -17.34
C LEU A 309 6.04 -14.98 -17.15
N THR A 310 4.86 -15.33 -17.62
CA THR A 310 4.39 -16.73 -17.72
C THR A 310 4.82 -17.36 -19.04
N GLY A 311 4.71 -18.69 -19.17
CA GLY A 311 4.89 -19.36 -20.44
C GLY A 311 3.90 -18.89 -21.52
N THR A 312 2.66 -18.51 -21.11
CA THR A 312 1.67 -17.90 -22.01
C THR A 312 2.14 -16.55 -22.55
N HIS A 313 2.80 -15.74 -21.73
CA HIS A 313 3.41 -14.49 -22.16
C HIS A 313 4.57 -14.75 -23.12
N LEU A 314 5.49 -15.66 -22.75
CA LEU A 314 6.65 -15.99 -23.58
C LEU A 314 6.27 -16.52 -24.96
N ALA A 315 5.17 -17.25 -25.09
CA ALA A 315 4.69 -17.76 -26.35
C ALA A 315 4.27 -16.67 -27.37
N LYS A 316 4.08 -15.43 -26.90
CA LYS A 316 3.72 -14.25 -27.74
C LYS A 316 4.90 -13.36 -28.08
N THR A 317 6.05 -13.58 -27.45
CA THR A 317 7.25 -12.79 -27.78
C THR A 317 7.80 -13.16 -29.14
N ARG A 318 8.44 -12.20 -29.80
CA ARG A 318 9.03 -12.42 -31.12
C ARG A 318 10.42 -13.01 -31.02
N ASP A 319 11.31 -12.37 -30.26
CA ASP A 319 12.69 -12.83 -30.11
C ASP A 319 13.28 -12.36 -28.77
N LEU A 320 13.47 -13.27 -27.85
CA LEU A 320 14.14 -13.00 -26.57
C LEU A 320 15.54 -13.65 -26.50
N SER A 321 16.15 -13.99 -27.63
CA SER A 321 17.46 -14.67 -27.64
C SER A 321 18.59 -13.85 -27.03
N ALA A 322 18.49 -12.52 -27.03
CA ALA A 322 19.44 -11.62 -26.37
C ALA A 322 19.18 -11.42 -24.87
N TRP A 323 18.02 -11.87 -24.37
CA TRP A 323 17.61 -11.70 -22.99
C TRP A 323 18.03 -12.87 -22.11
N THR A 324 18.31 -12.60 -20.83
CA THR A 324 18.50 -13.68 -19.86
C THR A 324 17.15 -14.11 -19.31
N ILE A 325 16.83 -15.40 -19.46
CA ILE A 325 15.59 -16.00 -18.98
C ILE A 325 15.94 -17.02 -17.90
N THR A 326 15.43 -16.79 -16.68
CA THR A 326 15.62 -17.68 -15.54
C THR A 326 14.29 -18.29 -15.14
N ASP A 327 14.21 -19.61 -15.07
CA ASP A 327 13.03 -20.32 -14.59
C ASP A 327 12.89 -20.11 -13.06
N LEU A 328 11.72 -19.65 -12.63
CA LEU A 328 11.38 -19.43 -11.21
C LEU A 328 10.47 -20.54 -10.66
N GLY A 329 10.09 -21.50 -11.48
CA GLY A 329 9.08 -22.52 -11.16
C GLY A 329 7.64 -22.04 -11.42
N ASN A 330 6.69 -22.99 -11.41
CA ASN A 330 5.27 -22.75 -11.65
C ASN A 330 4.96 -22.01 -12.97
N ASP A 331 5.72 -22.32 -14.03
CA ASP A 331 5.60 -21.65 -15.33
C ASP A 331 5.83 -20.13 -15.25
N ARG A 332 6.77 -19.72 -14.41
CA ARG A 332 7.17 -18.31 -14.22
C ARG A 332 8.64 -18.13 -14.56
N HIS A 333 8.93 -17.07 -15.26
CA HIS A 333 10.25 -16.79 -15.79
C HIS A 333 10.65 -15.35 -15.52
N LEU A 334 11.83 -15.16 -14.92
CA LEU A 334 12.44 -13.85 -14.80
C LEU A 334 13.16 -13.54 -16.12
N VAL A 335 12.71 -12.49 -16.80
CA VAL A 335 13.24 -12.03 -18.08
C VAL A 335 14.01 -10.74 -17.85
N GLN A 336 15.30 -10.72 -18.18
CA GLN A 336 16.21 -9.60 -17.89
C GLN A 336 16.94 -9.16 -19.16
N HIS A 337 16.90 -7.86 -19.42
CA HIS A 337 17.67 -7.25 -20.49
C HIS A 337 19.16 -7.27 -20.15
N PRO A 338 20.06 -7.53 -21.13
CA PRO A 338 21.51 -7.62 -20.89
C PRO A 338 22.16 -6.29 -20.45
N ASP A 339 21.53 -5.15 -20.79
CA ASP A 339 21.98 -3.82 -20.40
C ASP A 339 21.01 -3.15 -19.43
N PRO A 340 21.12 -3.40 -18.11
CA PRO A 340 20.29 -2.75 -17.11
C PRO A 340 20.60 -1.25 -16.95
N GLU A 341 21.78 -0.78 -17.39
CA GLU A 341 22.16 0.63 -17.29
C GLU A 341 21.30 1.50 -18.19
N ALA A 342 21.03 1.05 -19.42
CA ALA A 342 20.18 1.74 -20.37
C ALA A 342 18.72 1.85 -19.86
N TRP A 343 18.30 0.97 -18.96
CA TRP A 343 16.95 0.95 -18.39
C TRP A 343 16.80 1.77 -17.10
N TYR A 344 17.83 1.78 -16.23
CA TYR A 344 17.64 2.19 -14.83
C TYR A 344 18.61 3.27 -14.34
N ALA A 345 19.66 3.59 -15.09
CA ALA A 345 20.61 4.61 -14.68
C ALA A 345 20.02 6.03 -14.73
N ASN A 346 19.04 6.26 -15.57
CA ASN A 346 18.38 7.54 -15.77
C ASN A 346 16.90 7.50 -15.40
N LYS A 347 16.27 8.68 -15.31
CA LYS A 347 14.85 8.83 -15.01
C LYS A 347 13.94 8.11 -16.02
N LEU A 348 14.38 8.02 -17.27
CA LEU A 348 13.71 7.32 -18.36
C LEU A 348 14.68 6.33 -18.99
N PRO A 349 14.20 5.18 -19.47
CA PRO A 349 15.01 4.26 -20.26
C PRO A 349 15.54 4.93 -21.54
N ASP A 350 16.66 4.40 -22.07
CA ASP A 350 17.12 4.79 -23.38
C ASP A 350 16.04 4.49 -24.44
N PRO A 351 15.61 5.49 -25.24
CA PRO A 351 14.52 5.31 -26.18
C PRO A 351 14.82 4.26 -27.27
N GLY A 352 16.08 4.12 -27.69
CA GLY A 352 16.48 3.13 -28.68
C GLY A 352 16.38 1.71 -28.11
N VAL A 353 16.86 1.51 -26.87
CA VAL A 353 16.78 0.24 -26.18
C VAL A 353 15.33 -0.12 -25.90
N GLN A 354 14.49 0.82 -25.50
CA GLN A 354 13.07 0.56 -25.27
C GLN A 354 12.35 0.20 -26.58
N ALA A 355 12.66 0.85 -27.70
CA ALA A 355 12.08 0.54 -28.99
C ALA A 355 12.48 -0.87 -29.46
N ALA A 356 13.76 -1.25 -29.34
CA ALA A 356 14.23 -2.58 -29.66
C ALA A 356 13.54 -3.64 -28.79
N ALA A 357 13.44 -3.41 -27.49
CA ALA A 357 12.74 -4.32 -26.58
C ALA A 357 11.26 -4.50 -26.95
N ARG A 358 10.58 -3.44 -27.39
CA ARG A 358 9.20 -3.57 -27.88
C ARG A 358 9.10 -4.45 -29.11
N ASP A 359 10.08 -4.40 -30.00
CA ASP A 359 10.14 -5.28 -31.14
C ASP A 359 10.39 -6.74 -30.74
N ASP A 360 11.27 -7.00 -29.76
CA ASP A 360 11.53 -8.32 -29.21
C ASP A 360 10.28 -8.92 -28.55
N PHE A 361 9.52 -8.11 -27.84
CA PHE A 361 8.28 -8.52 -27.18
C PHE A 361 7.10 -8.69 -28.14
N GLY A 362 7.09 -7.98 -29.25
CA GLY A 362 6.14 -8.14 -30.33
C GLY A 362 4.67 -8.15 -29.90
N ASP A 363 3.98 -9.26 -30.18
CA ASP A 363 2.53 -9.42 -29.94
C ASP A 363 2.15 -9.57 -28.44
N LEU A 364 3.14 -9.67 -27.54
CA LEU A 364 2.90 -9.67 -26.11
C LEU A 364 2.44 -8.29 -25.61
N ILE A 365 2.90 -7.21 -26.24
CA ILE A 365 2.53 -5.85 -25.84
C ILE A 365 1.10 -5.55 -26.24
N LEU A 366 0.28 -5.17 -25.24
CA LEU A 366 -1.11 -4.79 -25.45
C LEU A 366 -1.19 -3.50 -26.28
N THR A 367 -1.85 -3.55 -27.42
CA THR A 367 -2.16 -2.38 -28.24
C THR A 367 -3.61 -1.94 -28.02
N GLU A 368 -3.92 -0.69 -28.36
CA GLU A 368 -5.30 -0.18 -28.31
C GLU A 368 -6.25 -0.99 -29.19
N GLU A 369 -5.77 -1.42 -30.36
CA GLU A 369 -6.54 -2.27 -31.28
C GLU A 369 -6.88 -3.61 -30.64
N THR A 370 -5.87 -4.29 -30.06
CA THR A 370 -6.07 -5.56 -29.36
C THR A 370 -6.99 -5.39 -28.15
N PHE A 371 -6.82 -4.32 -27.37
CA PHE A 371 -7.66 -4.03 -26.22
C PHE A 371 -9.13 -3.82 -26.60
N LYS A 372 -9.39 -3.06 -27.67
CA LYS A 372 -10.75 -2.85 -28.19
C LYS A 372 -11.38 -4.15 -28.72
N ALA A 373 -10.56 -5.00 -29.34
CA ALA A 373 -11.05 -6.29 -29.84
C ALA A 373 -11.44 -7.25 -28.72
N LEU A 374 -10.72 -7.20 -27.59
CA LEU A 374 -11.01 -8.01 -26.39
C LEU A 374 -12.23 -7.51 -25.61
N ARG A 375 -12.56 -6.22 -25.71
CA ARG A 375 -13.71 -5.59 -25.06
C ARG A 375 -14.62 -4.96 -26.11
N PRO A 376 -15.39 -5.75 -26.86
CA PRO A 376 -16.35 -5.18 -27.80
C PRO A 376 -17.32 -4.24 -27.05
N PRO A 377 -17.70 -3.09 -27.65
CA PRO A 377 -18.58 -2.14 -26.99
C PRO A 377 -19.85 -2.85 -26.54
N THR A 378 -20.17 -2.72 -25.28
CA THR A 378 -21.47 -3.14 -24.72
C THR A 378 -22.57 -2.42 -25.51
N ARG A 379 -23.38 -3.18 -26.22
CA ARG A 379 -24.53 -2.68 -26.97
C ARG A 379 -25.62 -2.15 -26.04
#